data_b4d7545c635ab17cd950b9ee4301d44f
#
_entry.id   b4d7545c635ab17cd950b9ee4301d44f
#
_cell.length_a   1.000
_cell.length_b   1.000
_cell.length_c   1.000
_cell.angle_alpha   90.00
_cell.angle_beta   90.00
_cell.angle_gamma   90.00
#
_symmetry.space_group_name_H-M   'P 1'
#
loop_
_entity.id
_entity.type
_entity.pdbx_description
1 polymer ?
#
loop_
_entity_poly.entity_id
_entity_poly.type
_entity_poly.pdbx_seq_one_letter_code
_entity_poly.pdbx_strand_id
1 'polypeptide(L)'
;GTSIGGVIIDGGTFDWTSGRFANFTTPDPSYHGLVYADLGAPAFILKARVQVLRDIGACQAPINSWLTIQGIETLSLRMDRHVANAQRVAEFLENHPRVNWVCYPGLKSHGDHERAKRILPKGPGAILGFGIDGGREAGEKFIDNLQLFSHLANVGDARSLAIHPASTTHSQLTGEERLTAGVTPDFVRLSVG
;
A
#
# COMPACT_ATOMS: atom_id res chain seq x y z
N GLY A 1 11.94 6.36 1.52
CA GLY A 1 11.45 7.51 0.89
C GLY A 1 12.35 8.32 -0.04
N THR A 2 13.65 8.03 -0.19
CA THR A 2 14.54 8.82 -1.07
C THR A 2 14.36 8.50 -2.56
N SER A 3 13.82 7.32 -2.86
CA SER A 3 13.46 6.90 -4.22
C SER A 3 12.24 6.01 -4.17
N ILE A 4 11.46 6.02 -5.26
CA ILE A 4 10.32 5.14 -5.46
C ILE A 4 10.68 4.20 -6.61
N GLY A 5 10.48 2.91 -6.39
CA GLY A 5 10.63 1.87 -7.38
C GLY A 5 9.38 1.01 -7.47
N GLY A 6 9.39 0.09 -8.43
CA GLY A 6 8.31 -0.88 -8.59
C GLY A 6 8.83 -2.18 -9.16
N VAL A 7 8.06 -3.24 -9.00
CA VAL A 7 8.33 -4.55 -9.56
C VAL A 7 7.03 -5.16 -10.08
N ILE A 8 7.12 -5.82 -11.23
CA ILE A 8 6.03 -6.63 -11.79
C ILE A 8 6.44 -8.09 -11.62
N ILE A 9 5.60 -8.88 -10.96
CA ILE A 9 5.81 -10.32 -10.77
C ILE A 9 4.63 -11.02 -11.41
N ASP A 10 4.92 -11.91 -12.36
CA ASP A 10 3.92 -12.72 -13.04
C ASP A 10 4.08 -14.20 -12.64
N GLY A 11 2.99 -14.83 -12.21
CA GLY A 11 2.96 -16.25 -11.89
C GLY A 11 2.99 -17.19 -13.11
N GLY A 12 2.81 -16.65 -14.32
CA GLY A 12 2.83 -17.41 -15.57
C GLY A 12 1.68 -18.40 -15.74
N THR A 13 0.62 -18.29 -14.93
CA THR A 13 -0.49 -19.26 -14.92
C THR A 13 -1.77 -18.75 -15.59
N PHE A 14 -1.77 -17.49 -16.04
CA PHE A 14 -2.95 -16.90 -16.65
C PHE A 14 -3.16 -17.42 -18.09
N ASP A 15 -4.40 -17.81 -18.41
CA ASP A 15 -4.78 -18.23 -19.76
C ASP A 15 -5.07 -17.02 -20.67
N TRP A 16 -4.10 -16.65 -21.47
CA TRP A 16 -4.22 -15.57 -22.45
C TRP A 16 -5.05 -15.94 -23.69
N THR A 17 -5.38 -17.23 -23.87
CA THR A 17 -6.13 -17.73 -25.04
C THR A 17 -7.65 -17.66 -24.87
N SER A 18 -8.14 -17.14 -23.76
CA SER A 18 -9.57 -17.07 -23.41
C SER A 18 -10.46 -16.23 -24.36
N GLY A 19 -9.90 -15.66 -25.41
CA GLY A 19 -10.59 -14.81 -26.39
C GLY A 19 -10.77 -13.35 -25.98
N ARG A 20 -10.43 -12.98 -24.74
CA ARG A 20 -10.58 -11.62 -24.22
C ARG A 20 -9.37 -10.71 -24.51
N PHE A 21 -8.25 -11.26 -24.91
CA PHE A 21 -6.96 -10.56 -25.01
C PHE A 21 -6.37 -10.72 -26.43
N ALA A 22 -7.01 -10.11 -27.41
CA ALA A 22 -6.58 -10.19 -28.82
C ALA A 22 -5.13 -9.77 -29.01
N ASN A 23 -4.64 -8.80 -28.23
CA ASN A 23 -3.26 -8.35 -28.27
C ASN A 23 -2.22 -9.38 -27.77
N PHE A 24 -2.66 -10.52 -27.25
CA PHE A 24 -1.79 -11.67 -26.93
C PHE A 24 -1.93 -12.80 -27.93
N THR A 25 -3.10 -12.92 -28.59
CA THR A 25 -3.44 -14.05 -29.48
C THR A 25 -3.34 -13.74 -30.96
N THR A 26 -3.12 -12.46 -31.34
CA THR A 26 -2.87 -12.05 -32.71
C THR A 26 -1.38 -11.74 -32.93
N PRO A 27 -0.86 -11.93 -34.18
CA PRO A 27 0.50 -11.56 -34.50
C PRO A 27 0.80 -10.09 -34.21
N ASP A 28 1.86 -9.80 -33.49
CA ASP A 28 2.32 -8.44 -33.20
C ASP A 28 3.17 -7.91 -34.37
N PRO A 29 2.68 -6.95 -35.18
CA PRO A 29 3.44 -6.43 -36.32
C PRO A 29 4.68 -5.62 -35.89
N SER A 30 4.68 -5.11 -34.65
CA SER A 30 5.82 -4.37 -34.09
C SER A 30 6.97 -5.27 -33.62
N TYR A 31 6.72 -6.59 -33.52
CA TYR A 31 7.72 -7.57 -33.09
C TYR A 31 7.67 -8.85 -33.94
N HIS A 32 7.92 -8.68 -35.24
CA HIS A 32 8.09 -9.77 -36.23
C HIS A 32 6.93 -10.75 -36.32
N GLY A 33 5.71 -10.31 -35.98
CA GLY A 33 4.52 -11.17 -36.03
C GLY A 33 4.42 -12.17 -34.86
N LEU A 34 5.13 -11.95 -33.76
CA LEU A 34 5.08 -12.84 -32.61
C LEU A 34 3.66 -12.88 -32.00
N VAL A 35 3.16 -14.08 -31.71
CA VAL A 35 1.96 -14.34 -30.94
C VAL A 35 2.38 -14.65 -29.51
N TYR A 36 2.14 -13.72 -28.58
CA TYR A 36 2.64 -13.84 -27.22
C TYR A 36 2.04 -15.03 -26.46
N ALA A 37 0.77 -15.34 -26.69
CA ALA A 37 0.11 -16.48 -26.05
C ALA A 37 0.82 -17.82 -26.31
N ASP A 38 1.45 -17.98 -27.47
CA ASP A 38 2.17 -19.21 -27.85
C ASP A 38 3.44 -19.43 -27.02
N LEU A 39 3.91 -18.40 -26.30
CA LEU A 39 5.07 -18.50 -25.42
C LEU A 39 4.76 -19.15 -24.07
N GLY A 40 3.46 -19.34 -23.74
CA GLY A 40 3.05 -19.92 -22.46
C GLY A 40 3.37 -19.01 -21.27
N ALA A 41 3.96 -19.57 -20.23
CA ALA A 41 4.20 -18.90 -18.96
C ALA A 41 4.88 -17.50 -19.06
N PRO A 42 5.90 -17.25 -19.88
CA PRO A 42 6.53 -15.94 -19.98
C PRO A 42 5.78 -14.92 -20.87
N ALA A 43 4.62 -15.24 -21.42
CA ALA A 43 3.89 -14.41 -22.37
C ALA A 43 3.73 -12.95 -21.93
N PHE A 44 3.26 -12.73 -20.70
CA PHE A 44 3.04 -11.40 -20.15
C PHE A 44 4.34 -10.60 -19.98
N ILE A 45 5.32 -11.21 -19.33
CA ILE A 45 6.59 -10.54 -19.03
C ILE A 45 7.36 -10.25 -20.32
N LEU A 46 7.36 -11.15 -21.31
CA LEU A 46 7.99 -10.90 -22.60
C LEU A 46 7.29 -9.75 -23.33
N LYS A 47 5.96 -9.74 -23.43
CA LYS A 47 5.24 -8.62 -24.02
C LYS A 47 5.54 -7.29 -23.30
N ALA A 48 5.53 -7.29 -21.98
CA ALA A 48 5.85 -6.11 -21.18
C ALA A 48 7.27 -5.57 -21.50
N ARG A 49 8.24 -6.46 -21.73
CA ARG A 49 9.63 -6.07 -22.02
C ARG A 49 9.86 -5.66 -23.48
N VAL A 50 9.40 -6.49 -24.43
CA VAL A 50 9.77 -6.31 -25.85
C VAL A 50 8.87 -5.32 -26.58
N GLN A 51 7.72 -4.98 -26.02
CA GLN A 51 6.81 -3.98 -26.58
C GLN A 51 6.72 -2.76 -25.64
N VAL A 52 6.11 -2.90 -24.46
CA VAL A 52 5.82 -1.77 -23.59
C VAL A 52 7.07 -1.07 -23.09
N LEU A 53 8.00 -1.81 -22.49
CA LEU A 53 9.26 -1.24 -21.99
C LEU A 53 10.13 -0.67 -23.13
N ARG A 54 10.25 -1.40 -24.22
CA ARG A 54 11.02 -0.95 -25.40
C ARG A 54 10.48 0.37 -25.95
N ASP A 55 9.16 0.48 -26.11
CA ASP A 55 8.55 1.61 -26.81
C ASP A 55 8.41 2.84 -25.91
N ILE A 56 8.13 2.65 -24.60
CA ILE A 56 7.99 3.75 -23.63
C ILE A 56 9.32 4.11 -22.96
N GLY A 57 10.25 3.15 -22.84
CA GLY A 57 11.54 3.34 -22.17
C GLY A 57 11.45 3.53 -20.66
N ALA A 58 10.31 3.16 -20.04
CA ALA A 58 10.08 3.34 -18.62
C ALA A 58 10.89 2.34 -17.79
N CYS A 59 12.11 2.68 -17.46
CA CYS A 59 12.99 1.89 -16.61
C CYS A 59 13.51 2.71 -15.43
N GLN A 60 13.81 2.03 -14.34
CA GLN A 60 14.39 2.68 -13.17
C GLN A 60 15.84 3.11 -13.44
N ALA A 61 16.17 4.35 -13.10
CA ALA A 61 17.55 4.83 -13.19
C ALA A 61 18.48 4.04 -12.25
N PRO A 62 19.74 3.74 -12.63
CA PRO A 62 20.66 2.98 -11.79
C PRO A 62 20.87 3.57 -10.39
N ILE A 63 20.92 4.89 -10.27
CA ILE A 63 21.03 5.56 -8.97
C ILE A 63 19.82 5.30 -8.09
N ASN A 64 18.60 5.26 -8.64
CA ASN A 64 17.39 4.96 -7.91
C ASN A 64 17.36 3.49 -7.47
N SER A 65 17.87 2.59 -8.30
CA SER A 65 18.04 1.17 -7.94
C SER A 65 19.01 1.00 -6.78
N TRP A 66 20.14 1.70 -6.82
CA TRP A 66 21.12 1.70 -5.73
C TRP A 66 20.52 2.24 -4.42
N LEU A 67 19.82 3.37 -4.45
CA LEU A 67 19.11 3.92 -3.27
C LEU A 67 18.06 2.95 -2.71
N THR A 68 17.37 2.23 -3.59
CA THR A 68 16.40 1.20 -3.18
C THR A 68 17.07 0.02 -2.49
N ILE A 69 18.21 -0.47 -3.03
CA ILE A 69 19.01 -1.53 -2.41
C ILE A 69 19.47 -1.10 -1.02
N GLN A 70 20.04 0.10 -0.88
CA GLN A 70 20.44 0.64 0.42
C GLN A 70 19.27 0.69 1.42
N GLY A 71 18.07 1.05 0.93
CA GLY A 71 16.86 1.04 1.76
C GLY A 71 16.43 -0.37 2.19
N ILE A 72 16.62 -1.38 1.36
CA ILE A 72 16.25 -2.77 1.64
C ILE A 72 17.20 -3.40 2.67
N GLU A 73 18.48 -3.08 2.66
CA GLU A 73 19.48 -3.66 3.58
C GLU A 73 19.10 -3.54 5.06
N THR A 74 18.46 -2.44 5.45
CA THR A 74 18.03 -2.21 6.84
C THR A 74 16.53 -2.37 7.07
N LEU A 75 15.78 -2.84 6.06
CA LEU A 75 14.32 -2.90 6.11
C LEU A 75 13.81 -3.80 7.23
N SER A 76 14.41 -4.97 7.43
CA SER A 76 13.99 -5.91 8.48
C SER A 76 14.11 -5.28 9.88
N LEU A 77 15.21 -4.61 10.16
CA LEU A 77 15.44 -3.92 11.44
C LEU A 77 14.43 -2.81 11.68
N ARG A 78 14.13 -2.02 10.64
CA ARG A 78 13.12 -0.97 10.73
C ARG A 78 11.73 -1.56 10.95
N MET A 79 11.36 -2.60 10.19
CA MET A 79 10.03 -3.21 10.31
C MET A 79 9.78 -3.81 11.69
N ASP A 80 10.77 -4.44 12.33
CA ASP A 80 10.64 -4.92 13.71
C ASP A 80 10.29 -3.76 14.66
N ARG A 81 10.95 -2.62 14.50
CA ARG A 81 10.67 -1.42 15.30
C ARG A 81 9.32 -0.81 14.97
N HIS A 82 8.97 -0.67 13.68
CA HIS A 82 7.67 -0.17 13.23
C HIS A 82 6.51 -0.98 13.80
N VAL A 83 6.59 -2.31 13.73
CA VAL A 83 5.56 -3.21 14.26
C VAL A 83 5.41 -3.05 15.78
N ALA A 84 6.53 -3.03 16.51
CA ALA A 84 6.52 -2.85 17.96
C ALA A 84 5.92 -1.49 18.37
N ASN A 85 6.25 -0.42 17.65
CA ASN A 85 5.70 0.91 17.89
C ASN A 85 4.20 0.96 17.56
N ALA A 86 3.80 0.41 16.40
CA ALA A 86 2.39 0.36 15.98
C ALA A 86 1.52 -0.40 16.96
N GLN A 87 2.00 -1.53 17.50
CA GLN A 87 1.29 -2.29 18.53
C GLN A 87 1.00 -1.44 19.76
N ARG A 88 2.02 -0.75 20.28
CA ARG A 88 1.88 0.12 21.46
C ARG A 88 0.93 1.30 21.21
N VAL A 89 1.00 1.91 20.02
CA VAL A 89 0.10 3.00 19.63
C VAL A 89 -1.34 2.48 19.52
N ALA A 90 -1.56 1.33 18.90
CA ALA A 90 -2.89 0.72 18.77
C ALA A 90 -3.50 0.39 20.14
N GLU A 91 -2.74 -0.21 21.04
CA GLU A 91 -3.16 -0.51 22.42
C GLU A 91 -3.50 0.75 23.21
N PHE A 92 -2.73 1.82 23.05
CA PHE A 92 -3.04 3.13 23.65
C PHE A 92 -4.35 3.70 23.11
N LEU A 93 -4.52 3.68 21.78
CA LEU A 93 -5.72 4.22 21.14
C LEU A 93 -6.99 3.41 21.49
N GLU A 94 -6.86 2.08 21.57
CA GLU A 94 -8.00 1.19 21.94
C GLU A 94 -8.58 1.52 23.33
N ASN A 95 -7.74 2.01 24.24
CA ASN A 95 -8.12 2.36 25.60
C ASN A 95 -8.36 3.88 25.79
N HIS A 96 -8.29 4.67 24.72
CA HIS A 96 -8.43 6.12 24.85
C HIS A 96 -9.88 6.57 24.78
N PRO A 97 -10.39 7.40 25.73
CA PRO A 97 -11.82 7.75 25.85
C PRO A 97 -12.38 8.58 24.68
N ARG A 98 -11.52 9.17 23.86
CA ARG A 98 -11.89 9.94 22.67
C ARG A 98 -11.73 9.16 21.36
N VAL A 99 -11.54 7.84 21.43
CA VAL A 99 -11.40 6.94 20.28
C VAL A 99 -12.58 5.97 20.27
N ASN A 100 -13.31 5.96 19.17
CA ASN A 100 -14.53 5.15 19.02
C ASN A 100 -14.22 3.71 18.56
N TRP A 101 -13.18 3.56 17.74
CA TRP A 101 -12.75 2.27 17.19
C TRP A 101 -11.29 2.33 16.75
N VAL A 102 -10.63 1.17 16.74
CA VAL A 102 -9.27 1.00 16.20
C VAL A 102 -9.26 -0.19 15.24
N CYS A 103 -8.68 -0.01 14.06
CA CYS A 103 -8.48 -1.05 13.07
C CYS A 103 -6.99 -1.37 12.97
N TYR A 104 -6.56 -2.42 13.64
CA TYR A 104 -5.19 -2.94 13.59
C TYR A 104 -5.16 -4.43 13.93
N PRO A 105 -4.74 -5.31 13.00
CA PRO A 105 -4.79 -6.77 13.22
C PRO A 105 -3.89 -7.30 14.33
N GLY A 106 -3.00 -6.46 14.86
CA GLY A 106 -2.22 -6.78 16.06
C GLY A 106 -3.01 -6.79 17.37
N LEU A 107 -4.16 -6.12 17.42
CA LEU A 107 -5.04 -6.11 18.58
C LEU A 107 -5.85 -7.40 18.67
N LYS A 108 -6.00 -7.94 19.88
CA LYS A 108 -6.80 -9.15 20.12
C LYS A 108 -8.30 -8.96 19.82
N SER A 109 -8.79 -7.75 19.92
CA SER A 109 -10.16 -7.34 19.59
C SER A 109 -10.44 -7.32 18.09
N HIS A 110 -9.40 -7.27 17.22
CA HIS A 110 -9.59 -7.23 15.78
C HIS A 110 -10.05 -8.58 15.22
N GLY A 111 -11.10 -8.57 14.38
CA GLY A 111 -11.69 -9.80 13.83
C GLY A 111 -10.73 -10.71 13.07
N ASP A 112 -9.69 -10.15 12.44
CA ASP A 112 -8.67 -10.91 11.72
C ASP A 112 -7.39 -11.19 12.54
N HIS A 113 -7.40 -11.00 13.86
CA HIS A 113 -6.21 -11.17 14.70
C HIS A 113 -5.53 -12.54 14.51
N GLU A 114 -6.29 -13.62 14.64
CA GLU A 114 -5.76 -14.98 14.51
C GLU A 114 -5.32 -15.30 13.06
N ARG A 115 -6.01 -14.73 12.08
CA ARG A 115 -5.62 -14.83 10.68
C ARG A 115 -4.29 -14.11 10.43
N ALA A 116 -4.14 -12.89 10.96
CA ALA A 116 -2.92 -12.09 10.86
C ALA A 116 -1.72 -12.82 11.49
N LYS A 117 -1.85 -13.39 12.67
CA LYS A 117 -0.79 -14.20 13.30
C LYS A 117 -0.31 -15.35 12.42
N ARG A 118 -1.23 -16.02 11.73
CA ARG A 118 -0.90 -17.14 10.85
C ARG A 118 -0.19 -16.69 9.58
N ILE A 119 -0.65 -15.58 8.95
CA ILE A 119 -0.15 -15.13 7.65
C ILE A 119 1.05 -14.20 7.81
N LEU A 120 1.10 -13.41 8.87
CA LEU A 120 2.10 -12.40 9.17
C LEU A 120 2.79 -12.70 10.52
N PRO A 121 3.53 -13.80 10.64
CA PRO A 121 4.09 -14.25 11.94
C PRO A 121 5.08 -13.28 12.56
N LYS A 122 5.65 -12.36 11.76
CA LYS A 122 6.56 -11.30 12.23
C LYS A 122 5.85 -9.99 12.60
N GLY A 123 4.53 -9.96 12.51
CA GLY A 123 3.70 -8.81 12.84
C GLY A 123 2.94 -8.22 11.66
N PRO A 124 1.80 -7.54 11.91
CA PRO A 124 0.86 -7.09 10.87
C PRO A 124 1.24 -5.75 10.23
N GLY A 125 2.50 -5.35 10.29
CA GLY A 125 2.95 -4.07 9.75
C GLY A 125 2.71 -2.89 10.70
N ALA A 126 2.74 -1.68 10.15
CA ALA A 126 2.72 -0.45 10.94
C ALA A 126 1.67 0.57 10.47
N ILE A 127 0.73 0.12 9.67
CA ILE A 127 -0.44 0.93 9.27
C ILE A 127 -1.59 0.56 10.20
N LEU A 128 -2.19 1.56 10.82
CA LEU A 128 -3.41 1.41 11.60
C LEU A 128 -4.38 2.55 11.33
N GLY A 129 -5.64 2.33 11.59
CA GLY A 129 -6.69 3.33 11.51
C GLY A 129 -7.45 3.41 12.82
N PHE A 130 -8.00 4.58 13.11
CA PHE A 130 -8.92 4.76 14.24
C PHE A 130 -9.94 5.85 13.95
N GLY A 131 -11.07 5.79 14.63
CA GLY A 131 -12.10 6.81 14.62
C GLY A 131 -11.99 7.70 15.83
N ILE A 132 -11.85 9.01 15.60
CA ILE A 132 -11.83 10.02 16.68
C ILE A 132 -13.22 10.54 16.98
N ASP A 133 -13.56 10.65 18.26
CA ASP A 133 -14.81 11.27 18.71
C ASP A 133 -14.89 12.74 18.27
N GLY A 134 -16.05 13.14 17.70
CA GLY A 134 -16.28 14.46 17.12
C GLY A 134 -16.17 14.54 15.61
N GLY A 135 -16.02 13.39 14.92
CA GLY A 135 -16.14 13.27 13.46
C GLY A 135 -15.05 14.02 12.69
N ARG A 136 -15.44 14.57 11.51
CA ARG A 136 -14.52 15.21 10.56
C ARG A 136 -13.74 16.38 11.18
N GLU A 137 -14.41 17.26 11.88
CA GLU A 137 -13.80 18.46 12.47
C GLU A 137 -12.73 18.08 13.51
N ALA A 138 -13.06 17.06 14.34
CA ALA A 138 -12.09 16.54 15.29
C ALA A 138 -10.88 15.89 14.63
N GLY A 139 -11.10 15.15 13.52
CA GLY A 139 -10.03 14.54 12.71
C GLY A 139 -9.10 15.59 12.10
N GLU A 140 -9.63 16.64 11.48
CA GLU A 140 -8.86 17.75 10.93
C GLU A 140 -8.05 18.46 12.04
N LYS A 141 -8.70 18.81 13.15
CA LYS A 141 -8.05 19.44 14.31
C LYS A 141 -6.97 18.56 14.93
N PHE A 142 -7.17 17.24 14.96
CA PHE A 142 -6.16 16.30 15.44
C PHE A 142 -4.89 16.38 14.57
N ILE A 143 -5.04 16.34 13.25
CA ILE A 143 -3.90 16.43 12.31
C ILE A 143 -3.15 17.75 12.46
N ASP A 144 -3.86 18.87 12.55
CA ASP A 144 -3.27 20.21 12.64
C ASP A 144 -2.47 20.45 13.94
N ASN A 145 -2.75 19.68 14.99
CA ASN A 145 -2.06 19.80 16.27
C ASN A 145 -0.94 18.76 16.49
N LEU A 146 -0.67 17.90 15.50
CA LEU A 146 0.42 16.93 15.61
C LEU A 146 1.79 17.61 15.59
N GLN A 147 2.67 17.17 16.51
CA GLN A 147 4.05 17.65 16.59
C GLN A 147 5.07 16.60 16.16
N LEU A 148 4.87 15.35 16.54
CA LEU A 148 5.78 14.25 16.21
C LEU A 148 5.45 13.59 14.87
N PHE A 149 4.16 13.36 14.60
CA PHE A 149 3.71 12.76 13.35
C PHE A 149 3.68 13.82 12.23
N SER A 150 4.27 13.51 11.10
CA SER A 150 4.20 14.37 9.91
C SER A 150 2.86 14.16 9.18
N HIS A 151 2.26 15.24 8.72
CA HIS A 151 1.05 15.18 7.88
C HIS A 151 1.44 14.76 6.46
N LEU A 152 1.45 13.47 6.20
CA LEU A 152 1.86 12.87 4.92
C LEU A 152 1.26 11.47 4.76
N ALA A 153 0.90 11.11 3.52
CA ALA A 153 0.50 9.76 3.14
C ALA A 153 1.69 8.98 2.58
N ASN A 154 2.15 7.98 3.31
CA ASN A 154 3.16 7.01 2.84
C ASN A 154 3.03 5.71 3.66
N VAL A 155 3.84 4.72 3.32
CA VAL A 155 3.95 3.43 4.00
C VAL A 155 5.42 3.11 4.24
N GLY A 156 5.78 2.72 5.48
CA GLY A 156 7.12 2.29 5.81
C GLY A 156 8.18 3.40 5.84
N ASP A 157 7.76 4.66 5.97
CA ASP A 157 8.68 5.77 6.24
C ASP A 157 9.27 5.61 7.65
N ALA A 158 10.53 5.98 7.84
CA ALA A 158 11.17 5.97 9.15
C ALA A 158 10.55 6.97 10.14
N ARG A 159 9.85 7.99 9.63
CA ARG A 159 9.05 8.92 10.42
C ARG A 159 7.63 8.40 10.58
N SER A 160 7.03 8.68 11.72
CA SER A 160 5.61 8.46 11.92
C SER A 160 4.78 9.48 11.13
N LEU A 161 3.78 9.00 10.41
CA LEU A 161 2.94 9.79 9.52
C LEU A 161 1.47 9.66 9.90
N ALA A 162 0.71 10.72 9.69
CA ALA A 162 -0.73 10.73 9.91
C ALA A 162 -1.46 11.46 8.80
N ILE A 163 -2.63 10.98 8.43
CA ILE A 163 -3.56 11.68 7.54
C ILE A 163 -4.99 11.53 8.05
N HIS A 164 -5.82 12.50 7.70
CA HIS A 164 -7.27 12.40 7.76
C HIS A 164 -7.80 12.18 6.33
N PRO A 165 -8.09 10.93 5.92
CA PRO A 165 -8.37 10.60 4.51
C PRO A 165 -9.54 11.37 3.92
N ALA A 166 -10.61 11.61 4.70
CA ALA A 166 -11.80 12.31 4.23
C ALA A 166 -11.56 13.77 3.82
N SER A 167 -10.53 14.44 4.38
CA SER A 167 -10.16 15.81 4.01
C SER A 167 -8.95 15.91 3.08
N THR A 168 -8.27 14.78 2.80
CA THR A 168 -7.03 14.75 2.01
C THR A 168 -7.13 13.79 0.83
N THR A 169 -6.68 12.56 0.97
CA THR A 169 -6.55 11.57 -0.14
C THR A 169 -7.87 11.16 -0.77
N HIS A 170 -9.00 11.34 -0.08
CA HIS A 170 -10.35 11.01 -0.56
C HIS A 170 -11.28 12.24 -0.58
N SER A 171 -10.72 13.43 -0.60
CA SER A 171 -11.50 14.68 -0.56
C SER A 171 -12.38 14.88 -1.81
N GLN A 172 -11.97 14.33 -2.96
CA GLN A 172 -12.71 14.38 -4.22
C GLN A 172 -13.93 13.44 -4.27
N LEU A 173 -14.03 12.48 -3.36
CA LEU A 173 -15.17 11.56 -3.31
C LEU A 173 -16.36 12.19 -2.60
N THR A 174 -17.58 11.84 -3.02
CA THR A 174 -18.81 12.16 -2.31
C THR A 174 -18.84 11.46 -0.93
N GLY A 175 -19.78 11.84 -0.06
CA GLY A 175 -19.95 11.19 1.25
C GLY A 175 -20.24 9.70 1.13
N GLU A 176 -21.09 9.32 0.18
CA GLU A 176 -21.47 7.91 -0.06
C GLU A 176 -20.31 7.09 -0.63
N GLU A 177 -19.59 7.64 -1.61
CA GLU A 177 -18.40 6.99 -2.17
C GLU A 177 -17.31 6.79 -1.12
N ARG A 178 -17.09 7.76 -0.22
CA ARG A 178 -16.15 7.61 0.91
C ARG A 178 -16.56 6.47 1.83
N LEU A 179 -17.83 6.40 2.23
CA LEU A 179 -18.31 5.31 3.08
C LEU A 179 -18.15 3.94 2.41
N THR A 180 -18.46 3.84 1.11
CA THR A 180 -18.23 2.62 0.31
C THR A 180 -16.75 2.25 0.27
N ALA A 181 -15.85 3.23 0.24
CA ALA A 181 -14.39 3.02 0.31
C ALA A 181 -13.88 2.76 1.74
N GLY A 182 -14.76 2.69 2.76
CA GLY A 182 -14.39 2.50 4.16
C GLY A 182 -13.80 3.73 4.84
N VAL A 183 -14.00 4.92 4.26
CA VAL A 183 -13.49 6.19 4.80
C VAL A 183 -14.64 6.94 5.50
N THR A 184 -14.73 6.73 6.80
CA THR A 184 -15.69 7.45 7.65
C THR A 184 -15.20 8.88 7.95
N PRO A 185 -16.11 9.82 8.32
CA PRO A 185 -15.71 11.18 8.63
C PRO A 185 -14.73 11.34 9.80
N ASP A 186 -14.74 10.39 10.73
CA ASP A 186 -13.90 10.35 11.93
C ASP A 186 -12.57 9.60 11.73
N PHE A 187 -12.36 9.02 10.53
CA PHE A 187 -11.23 8.14 10.26
C PHE A 187 -9.90 8.89 10.19
N VAL A 188 -8.97 8.53 11.03
CA VAL A 188 -7.55 8.92 10.99
C VAL A 188 -6.71 7.68 10.69
N ARG A 189 -5.80 7.80 9.73
CA ARG A 189 -4.83 6.76 9.37
C ARG A 189 -3.44 7.15 9.86
N LEU A 190 -2.79 6.22 10.56
CA LEU A 190 -1.40 6.34 10.97
C LEU A 190 -0.50 5.37 10.18
N SER A 191 0.69 5.82 9.84
CA SER A 191 1.83 5.00 9.41
C SER A 191 2.93 5.19 10.43
N VAL A 192 3.08 4.24 11.34
CA VAL A 192 3.98 4.39 12.49
C VAL A 192 5.41 4.07 12.10
N GLY A 193 6.32 5.01 12.38
CA GLY A 193 7.76 4.90 12.14
C GLY A 193 8.56 4.25 13.28
#